data_07801e13f6d545bb8adc0829d738df73
#
_entry.id   07801e13f6d545bb8adc0829d738df73
#
_cell.length_a   1.000
_cell.length_b   1.000
_cell.length_c   1.000
_cell.angle_alpha   90.00
_cell.angle_beta   90.00
_cell.angle_gamma   90.00
#
_symmetry.space_group_name_H-M   'P 1'
#
loop_
_entity.id
_entity.type
_entity.pdbx_description
1 polymer ?
#
loop_
_entity_poly.entity_id
_entity_poly.type
_entity_poly.pdbx_seq_one_letter_code
_entity_poly.pdbx_strand_id
1 'polypeptide(L)'
;MDLAEALWAGKGSTRERRPVRVTTIIVLALVKPAMSYPLLADSLDLEYWGVEDTKVTTKSKQRFAPITARGKPAIFKLSAEPLLCPWGVDKFQDLDSGRITLTLIVEDPGLVESLEKIDGWVQRRGEAMKIKGNYKPIVTSNEKYGNKKIKVKVQLDVAKFWRPDKNPYEFLPELKGSKVDCVVQFAKIWTGVDQWGCTVELKHALVEESSLAACPF
;
A
#
# COMPACT_ATOMS: atom_id res chain seq x y z
N MET A 1 73.89 -60.56 25.11
CA MET A 1 73.90 -59.46 24.13
C MET A 1 72.45 -58.97 23.99
N ASP A 2 72.07 -58.09 24.82
CA ASP A 2 72.03 -56.64 24.67
C ASP A 2 70.95 -56.24 23.75
N LEU A 3 70.02 -55.58 24.22
CA LEU A 3 69.78 -54.15 24.26
C LEU A 3 68.32 -53.89 24.57
N ALA A 4 68.15 -53.38 25.71
CA ALA A 4 67.83 -51.98 25.97
C ALA A 4 66.34 -51.63 25.82
N GLU A 5 65.77 -51.56 26.98
CA GLU A 5 64.51 -50.84 27.28
C GLU A 5 64.58 -49.40 26.79
N ALA A 6 63.54 -48.93 26.21
CA ALA A 6 63.21 -47.51 26.11
C ALA A 6 61.83 -47.26 26.59
N LEU A 7 61.73 -46.70 27.75
CA LEU A 7 60.53 -46.13 28.35
C LEU A 7 59.88 -45.11 27.42
N TRP A 8 58.57 -45.28 27.17
CA TRP A 8 57.81 -44.26 26.59
C TRP A 8 56.74 -43.75 27.57
N ALA A 9 57.03 -42.63 28.19
CA ALA A 9 56.14 -41.90 29.04
C ALA A 9 55.15 -41.11 28.15
N GLY A 10 53.97 -41.66 27.98
CA GLY A 10 52.88 -40.95 27.32
C GLY A 10 52.32 -39.89 28.23
N LYS A 11 52.63 -38.62 27.93
CA LYS A 11 51.93 -37.47 28.51
C LYS A 11 50.51 -37.46 28.08
N GLY A 12 49.58 -37.76 29.01
CA GLY A 12 48.14 -37.57 28.82
C GLY A 12 47.83 -36.09 28.70
N SER A 13 47.49 -35.66 27.50
CA SER A 13 46.90 -34.34 27.25
C SER A 13 45.40 -34.38 27.56
N THR A 14 45.05 -33.96 28.74
CA THR A 14 43.66 -33.68 29.10
C THR A 14 43.21 -32.46 28.33
N ARG A 15 42.54 -32.69 27.20
CA ARG A 15 41.81 -31.64 26.47
C ARG A 15 40.63 -31.18 27.31
N GLU A 16 40.80 -30.07 28.00
CA GLU A 16 39.69 -29.32 28.59
C GLU A 16 38.67 -29.02 27.52
N ARG A 17 37.49 -29.63 27.60
CA ARG A 17 36.32 -29.27 26.79
C ARG A 17 35.84 -27.92 27.29
N ARG A 18 36.14 -26.86 26.53
CA ARG A 18 35.53 -25.55 26.76
C ARG A 18 34.03 -25.69 26.65
N PRO A 19 33.23 -25.13 27.59
CA PRO A 19 31.80 -25.16 27.50
C PRO A 19 31.36 -24.36 26.27
N VAL A 20 30.62 -25.02 25.39
CA VAL A 20 29.94 -24.37 24.28
C VAL A 20 28.92 -23.41 24.87
N ARG A 21 29.22 -22.12 24.81
CA ARG A 21 28.19 -21.11 25.11
C ARG A 21 27.09 -21.21 24.06
N VAL A 22 25.99 -21.83 24.41
CA VAL A 22 24.75 -21.74 23.66
C VAL A 22 24.24 -20.32 23.83
N THR A 23 24.56 -19.47 22.86
CA THR A 23 23.96 -18.14 22.77
C THR A 23 22.53 -18.36 22.35
N THR A 24 21.62 -18.35 23.31
CA THR A 24 20.17 -18.31 23.04
C THR A 24 19.92 -16.98 22.32
N ILE A 25 19.81 -17.04 21.01
CA ILE A 25 19.32 -15.91 20.21
C ILE A 25 17.83 -15.82 20.54
N ILE A 26 17.51 -14.94 21.48
CA ILE A 26 16.11 -14.50 21.68
C ILE A 26 15.79 -13.70 20.41
N VAL A 27 15.13 -14.37 19.45
CA VAL A 27 14.45 -13.69 18.36
C VAL A 27 13.30 -12.96 19.02
N LEU A 28 13.54 -11.74 19.45
CA LEU A 28 12.51 -10.78 19.72
C LEU A 28 11.75 -10.61 18.40
N ALA A 29 10.67 -11.37 18.24
CA ALA A 29 9.68 -11.08 17.23
C ALA A 29 9.25 -9.63 17.49
N LEU A 30 9.77 -8.71 16.68
CA LEU A 30 9.27 -7.36 16.59
C LEU A 30 7.79 -7.46 16.20
N VAL A 31 6.93 -7.54 17.19
CA VAL A 31 5.51 -7.27 17.01
C VAL A 31 5.46 -5.83 16.54
N LYS A 32 5.47 -5.63 15.21
CA LYS A 32 5.23 -4.31 14.64
C LYS A 32 3.88 -3.88 15.18
N PRO A 33 3.79 -2.70 15.84
CA PRO A 33 2.50 -2.21 16.29
C PRO A 33 1.59 -2.21 15.08
N ALA A 34 0.39 -2.77 15.22
CA ALA A 34 -0.63 -2.69 14.19
C ALA A 34 -0.81 -1.20 13.90
N MET A 35 -0.33 -0.73 12.74
CA MET A 35 -0.48 0.67 12.36
C MET A 35 -1.99 0.90 12.20
N SER A 36 -2.60 1.50 13.21
CA SER A 36 -3.99 1.90 13.18
C SER A 36 -4.07 3.18 12.35
N TYR A 37 -4.55 3.06 11.13
CA TYR A 37 -4.88 4.22 10.32
C TYR A 37 -6.31 4.65 10.62
N PRO A 38 -6.58 5.97 10.69
CA PRO A 38 -7.92 6.48 10.90
C PRO A 38 -8.81 6.10 9.71
N LEU A 39 -10.05 5.71 10.01
CA LEU A 39 -11.06 5.46 8.98
C LEU A 39 -11.44 6.80 8.32
N LEU A 40 -11.52 6.80 6.99
CA LEU A 40 -11.78 8.02 6.22
C LEU A 40 -13.08 8.71 6.64
N ALA A 41 -14.18 7.94 6.72
CA ALA A 41 -15.49 8.47 7.08
C ALA A 41 -15.53 9.14 8.47
N ASP A 42 -14.79 8.59 9.43
CA ASP A 42 -14.79 9.07 10.81
C ASP A 42 -13.81 10.22 11.06
N SER A 43 -12.83 10.38 10.18
CA SER A 43 -11.68 11.27 10.41
C SER A 43 -11.54 12.36 9.36
N LEU A 44 -12.54 12.50 8.48
CA LEU A 44 -12.50 13.49 7.42
C LEU A 44 -12.79 14.89 7.96
N ASP A 45 -11.72 15.64 8.18
CA ASP A 45 -11.75 17.04 8.58
C ASP A 45 -10.95 17.87 7.58
N LEU A 46 -11.64 18.36 6.54
CA LEU A 46 -11.03 19.06 5.42
C LEU A 46 -10.50 20.46 5.77
N GLU A 47 -10.82 21.00 6.95
CA GLU A 47 -10.26 22.26 7.41
C GLU A 47 -8.75 22.16 7.66
N TYR A 48 -8.28 20.98 8.08
CA TYR A 48 -6.87 20.71 8.31
C TYR A 48 -6.14 20.15 7.09
N TRP A 49 -6.82 20.06 5.94
CA TRP A 49 -6.17 19.63 4.71
C TRP A 49 -5.52 20.82 4.02
N GLY A 50 -4.32 20.61 3.52
CA GLY A 50 -3.50 21.58 2.81
C GLY A 50 -2.96 21.03 1.50
N VAL A 51 -2.51 21.95 0.67
CA VAL A 51 -1.76 21.65 -0.54
C VAL A 51 -0.41 22.35 -0.41
N GLU A 52 0.66 21.57 -0.61
CA GLU A 52 2.02 22.13 -0.63
C GLU A 52 2.30 22.86 -1.95
N ASP A 53 3.44 23.52 -2.03
CA ASP A 53 3.91 24.19 -3.23
C ASP A 53 3.98 23.24 -4.42
N THR A 54 3.64 23.79 -5.58
CA THR A 54 3.66 23.02 -6.83
C THR A 54 5.09 22.59 -7.18
N LYS A 55 5.25 21.28 -7.36
CA LYS A 55 6.49 20.64 -7.79
C LYS A 55 6.39 20.23 -9.26
N VAL A 56 7.52 20.08 -9.92
CA VAL A 56 7.61 19.63 -11.33
C VAL A 56 8.39 18.34 -11.38
N THR A 57 7.86 17.32 -12.04
CA THR A 57 8.61 16.08 -12.26
C THR A 57 9.73 16.30 -13.26
N THR A 58 10.94 15.80 -12.97
CA THR A 58 12.12 15.97 -13.85
C THR A 58 11.97 15.28 -15.20
N LYS A 59 11.32 14.10 -15.23
CA LYS A 59 11.18 13.30 -16.45
C LYS A 59 10.06 13.80 -17.38
N SER A 60 8.87 14.05 -16.86
CA SER A 60 7.68 14.36 -17.67
C SER A 60 7.33 15.86 -17.68
N LYS A 61 8.05 16.68 -16.93
CA LYS A 61 7.73 18.10 -16.68
C LYS A 61 6.28 18.33 -16.18
N GLN A 62 5.64 17.27 -15.70
CA GLN A 62 4.29 17.31 -15.17
C GLN A 62 4.29 18.06 -13.83
N ARG A 63 3.36 18.98 -13.68
CA ARG A 63 3.17 19.71 -12.41
C ARG A 63 2.28 18.91 -11.48
N PHE A 64 2.60 18.97 -10.19
CA PHE A 64 1.76 18.39 -9.15
C PHE A 64 1.95 19.16 -7.84
N ALA A 65 0.93 19.12 -7.00
CA ALA A 65 0.96 19.72 -5.68
C ALA A 65 0.59 18.66 -4.63
N PRO A 66 1.50 18.30 -3.71
CA PRO A 66 1.24 17.31 -2.68
C PRO A 66 0.09 17.72 -1.77
N ILE A 67 -0.71 16.75 -1.34
CA ILE A 67 -1.81 16.94 -0.39
C ILE A 67 -1.35 16.48 0.98
N THR A 68 -1.66 17.29 2.00
CA THR A 68 -1.39 16.99 3.40
C THR A 68 -2.65 17.10 4.24
N ALA A 69 -2.71 16.35 5.33
CA ALA A 69 -3.69 16.50 6.38
C ALA A 69 -2.94 16.78 7.69
N ARG A 70 -3.21 17.93 8.33
CA ARG A 70 -2.48 18.39 9.53
C ARG A 70 -0.95 18.43 9.34
N GLY A 71 -0.50 18.85 8.15
CA GLY A 71 0.93 18.94 7.79
C GLY A 71 1.63 17.60 7.59
N LYS A 72 0.89 16.47 7.51
CA LYS A 72 1.40 15.12 7.26
C LYS A 72 0.77 14.54 5.99
N PRO A 73 1.33 13.50 5.38
CA PRO A 73 0.66 12.79 4.29
C PRO A 73 -0.78 12.39 4.67
N ALA A 74 -1.74 12.66 3.78
CA ALA A 74 -3.16 12.37 4.01
C ALA A 74 -3.43 10.87 3.79
N ILE A 75 -3.15 10.04 4.82
CA ILE A 75 -3.25 8.58 4.78
C ILE A 75 -4.40 8.11 5.64
N PHE A 76 -5.29 7.29 5.07
CA PHE A 76 -6.50 6.78 5.72
C PHE A 76 -6.76 5.33 5.36
N LYS A 77 -7.41 4.59 6.27
CA LYS A 77 -8.13 3.39 5.93
C LYS A 77 -9.36 3.81 5.12
N LEU A 78 -9.53 3.25 3.93
CA LEU A 78 -10.51 3.76 2.98
C LEU A 78 -11.95 3.45 3.43
N SER A 79 -12.22 2.24 3.88
CA SER A 79 -13.54 1.76 4.31
C SER A 79 -13.44 0.89 5.56
N ALA A 80 -14.51 0.78 6.33
CA ALA A 80 -14.62 -0.18 7.43
C ALA A 80 -14.60 -1.62 6.90
N GLU A 81 -15.36 -1.85 5.83
CA GLU A 81 -15.48 -3.15 5.17
C GLU A 81 -14.56 -3.23 3.94
N PRO A 82 -14.06 -4.43 3.60
CA PRO A 82 -13.26 -4.64 2.41
C PRO A 82 -14.02 -4.32 1.12
N LEU A 83 -13.37 -3.66 0.18
CA LEU A 83 -13.95 -3.26 -1.11
C LEU A 83 -13.69 -4.31 -2.17
N LEU A 84 -14.67 -4.54 -3.05
CA LEU A 84 -14.54 -5.46 -4.17
C LEU A 84 -13.61 -4.90 -5.25
N CYS A 85 -12.62 -5.69 -5.67
CA CYS A 85 -11.74 -5.47 -6.81
C CYS A 85 -12.15 -6.36 -7.99
N PRO A 86 -13.15 -5.99 -8.80
CA PRO A 86 -13.80 -6.92 -9.73
C PRO A 86 -12.90 -7.37 -10.88
N TRP A 87 -11.97 -6.52 -11.29
CA TRP A 87 -11.11 -6.79 -12.47
C TRP A 87 -9.67 -7.10 -12.14
N GLY A 88 -9.26 -6.91 -10.87
CA GLY A 88 -7.86 -7.06 -10.46
C GLY A 88 -6.96 -6.08 -11.20
N VAL A 89 -5.79 -6.57 -11.61
CA VAL A 89 -4.86 -5.84 -12.47
C VAL A 89 -5.29 -5.98 -13.92
N ASP A 90 -5.45 -4.86 -14.59
CA ASP A 90 -5.78 -4.87 -16.03
C ASP A 90 -4.60 -5.50 -16.81
N LYS A 91 -4.90 -6.49 -17.65
CA LYS A 91 -3.93 -7.19 -18.49
C LYS A 91 -3.16 -6.30 -19.47
N PHE A 92 -3.67 -5.10 -19.73
CA PHE A 92 -3.00 -4.09 -20.56
C PHE A 92 -2.07 -3.17 -19.75
N GLN A 93 -1.99 -3.35 -18.43
CA GLN A 93 -1.05 -2.60 -17.62
C GLN A 93 0.32 -3.25 -17.70
N ASP A 94 1.31 -2.42 -17.95
CA ASP A 94 2.71 -2.82 -17.94
C ASP A 94 3.20 -3.00 -16.51
N LEU A 95 3.33 -4.25 -16.08
CA LEU A 95 3.83 -4.62 -14.75
C LEU A 95 5.31 -4.23 -14.58
N ASP A 96 6.08 -4.24 -15.66
CA ASP A 96 7.51 -3.89 -15.63
C ASP A 96 7.72 -2.40 -15.32
N SER A 97 6.69 -1.57 -15.56
CA SER A 97 6.71 -0.17 -15.12
C SER A 97 6.71 0.01 -13.61
N GLY A 98 6.44 -1.04 -12.84
CA GLY A 98 6.27 -1.01 -11.40
C GLY A 98 5.01 -0.25 -10.93
N ARG A 99 4.11 0.10 -11.86
CA ARG A 99 2.91 0.91 -11.59
C ARG A 99 1.68 0.31 -12.20
N ILE A 100 0.70 0.03 -11.35
CA ILE A 100 -0.61 -0.46 -11.77
C ILE A 100 -1.73 0.42 -11.22
N THR A 101 -2.93 0.20 -11.72
CA THR A 101 -4.15 0.85 -11.22
C THR A 101 -5.16 -0.22 -10.87
N LEU A 102 -5.67 -0.19 -9.66
CA LEU A 102 -6.79 -1.01 -9.24
C LEU A 102 -8.07 -0.19 -9.32
N THR A 103 -9.15 -0.84 -9.70
CA THR A 103 -10.50 -0.28 -9.61
C THR A 103 -11.25 -0.98 -8.51
N LEU A 104 -11.73 -0.21 -7.53
CA LEU A 104 -12.50 -0.71 -6.40
C LEU A 104 -13.94 -0.22 -6.52
N ILE A 105 -14.89 -1.10 -6.22
CA ILE A 105 -16.31 -0.75 -6.14
C ILE A 105 -16.61 -0.16 -4.77
N VAL A 106 -17.33 0.93 -4.74
CA VAL A 106 -17.74 1.63 -3.52
C VAL A 106 -19.25 1.51 -3.41
N GLU A 107 -19.74 0.70 -2.48
CA GLU A 107 -21.15 0.46 -2.23
C GLU A 107 -21.65 1.23 -1.01
N ASP A 108 -20.78 1.51 -0.04
CA ASP A 108 -21.11 2.26 1.17
C ASP A 108 -21.43 3.73 0.86
N PRO A 109 -22.66 4.20 1.12
CA PRO A 109 -23.04 5.59 0.88
C PRO A 109 -22.20 6.60 1.69
N GLY A 110 -21.81 6.25 2.93
CA GLY A 110 -20.99 7.12 3.78
C GLY A 110 -19.60 7.33 3.21
N LEU A 111 -19.00 6.26 2.65
CA LEU A 111 -17.73 6.37 1.94
C LEU A 111 -17.87 7.19 0.66
N VAL A 112 -18.94 6.98 -0.12
CA VAL A 112 -19.22 7.79 -1.32
C VAL A 112 -19.30 9.27 -0.98
N GLU A 113 -20.08 9.62 0.04
CA GLU A 113 -20.23 11.02 0.51
C GLU A 113 -18.88 11.62 0.93
N SER A 114 -18.07 10.86 1.67
CA SER A 114 -16.74 11.30 2.10
C SER A 114 -15.82 11.56 0.91
N LEU A 115 -15.81 10.69 -0.07
CA LEU A 115 -15.01 10.84 -1.29
C LEU A 115 -15.50 12.02 -2.16
N GLU A 116 -16.82 12.24 -2.26
CA GLU A 116 -17.39 13.39 -2.97
C GLU A 116 -17.06 14.72 -2.27
N LYS A 117 -17.01 14.74 -0.93
CA LYS A 117 -16.53 15.91 -0.16
C LYS A 117 -15.05 16.21 -0.47
N ILE A 118 -14.23 15.17 -0.59
CA ILE A 118 -12.82 15.33 -0.98
C ILE A 118 -12.73 15.83 -2.42
N ASP A 119 -13.53 15.29 -3.34
CA ASP A 119 -13.59 15.76 -4.73
C ASP A 119 -13.91 17.26 -4.80
N GLY A 120 -14.93 17.69 -4.08
CA GLY A 120 -15.28 19.11 -4.00
C GLY A 120 -14.19 19.98 -3.38
N TRP A 121 -13.46 19.47 -2.39
CA TRP A 121 -12.32 20.16 -1.80
C TRP A 121 -11.17 20.28 -2.81
N VAL A 122 -10.81 19.20 -3.48
CA VAL A 122 -9.74 19.16 -4.51
C VAL A 122 -10.08 20.13 -5.64
N GLN A 123 -11.33 20.13 -6.11
CA GLN A 123 -11.77 21.01 -7.18
C GLN A 123 -11.62 22.48 -6.79
N ARG A 124 -12.09 22.90 -5.63
CA ARG A 124 -11.90 24.28 -5.13
C ARG A 124 -10.42 24.67 -5.01
N ARG A 125 -9.56 23.76 -4.57
CA ARG A 125 -8.12 24.00 -4.49
C ARG A 125 -7.49 24.14 -5.86
N GLY A 126 -7.85 23.30 -6.82
CA GLY A 126 -7.36 23.40 -8.19
C GLY A 126 -7.79 24.68 -8.89
N GLU A 127 -9.03 25.12 -8.69
CA GLU A 127 -9.54 26.41 -9.18
C GLU A 127 -8.78 27.59 -8.58
N ALA A 128 -8.53 27.58 -7.26
CA ALA A 128 -7.73 28.59 -6.57
C ALA A 128 -6.27 28.64 -7.11
N MET A 129 -5.71 27.49 -7.49
CA MET A 129 -4.40 27.37 -8.13
C MET A 129 -4.43 27.72 -9.62
N LYS A 130 -5.59 28.08 -10.18
CA LYS A 130 -5.80 28.40 -11.60
C LYS A 130 -5.37 27.27 -12.55
N ILE A 131 -5.62 26.03 -12.16
CA ILE A 131 -5.34 24.86 -12.98
C ILE A 131 -6.32 24.86 -14.16
N LYS A 132 -5.80 24.72 -15.37
CA LYS A 132 -6.60 24.64 -16.60
C LYS A 132 -6.94 23.20 -16.93
N GLY A 133 -8.05 23.00 -17.66
CA GLY A 133 -8.51 21.71 -18.14
C GLY A 133 -9.67 21.15 -17.33
N ASN A 134 -10.14 19.96 -17.71
CA ASN A 134 -11.30 19.31 -17.10
C ASN A 134 -10.90 18.57 -15.81
N TYR A 135 -11.64 18.81 -14.76
CA TYR A 135 -11.46 18.06 -13.50
C TYR A 135 -11.87 16.60 -13.68
N LYS A 136 -11.02 15.69 -13.22
CA LYS A 136 -11.31 14.26 -13.20
C LYS A 136 -11.60 13.81 -11.77
N PRO A 137 -12.86 13.47 -11.44
CA PRO A 137 -13.23 13.12 -10.07
C PRO A 137 -12.59 11.80 -9.62
N ILE A 138 -12.41 11.68 -8.31
CA ILE A 138 -11.94 10.46 -7.64
C ILE A 138 -12.99 9.37 -7.76
N VAL A 139 -14.25 9.73 -7.51
CA VAL A 139 -15.39 8.82 -7.62
C VAL A 139 -16.03 8.97 -9.00
N THR A 140 -16.19 7.85 -9.67
CA THR A 140 -16.88 7.81 -10.97
C THR A 140 -17.98 6.77 -10.94
N SER A 141 -19.10 7.04 -11.63
CA SER A 141 -20.15 6.05 -11.84
C SER A 141 -19.78 5.12 -12.98
N ASN A 142 -20.16 3.85 -12.85
CA ASN A 142 -20.15 2.94 -13.97
C ASN A 142 -21.50 3.10 -14.69
N GLU A 143 -21.48 3.64 -15.90
CA GLU A 143 -22.70 3.89 -16.69
C GLU A 143 -23.56 2.63 -16.89
N LYS A 144 -22.90 1.47 -17.02
CA LYS A 144 -23.60 0.21 -17.31
C LYS A 144 -24.26 -0.41 -16.07
N TYR A 145 -23.64 -0.26 -14.88
CA TYR A 145 -24.09 -0.95 -13.67
C TYR A 145 -24.54 0.00 -12.56
N GLY A 146 -24.41 1.29 -12.75
CA GLY A 146 -24.76 2.32 -11.75
C GLY A 146 -23.85 2.37 -10.52
N ASN A 147 -22.92 1.43 -10.40
CA ASN A 147 -22.03 1.34 -9.22
C ASN A 147 -21.03 2.49 -9.20
N LYS A 148 -20.78 3.02 -8.02
CA LYS A 148 -19.68 3.96 -7.80
C LYS A 148 -18.36 3.20 -7.76
N LYS A 149 -17.30 3.79 -8.31
CA LYS A 149 -15.96 3.21 -8.34
C LYS A 149 -14.89 4.25 -8.10
N ILE A 150 -13.79 3.81 -7.51
CA ILE A 150 -12.58 4.60 -7.31
C ILE A 150 -11.40 3.89 -7.99
N LYS A 151 -10.50 4.69 -8.58
CA LYS A 151 -9.23 4.20 -9.12
C LYS A 151 -8.10 4.50 -8.17
N VAL A 152 -7.40 3.47 -7.74
CA VAL A 152 -6.26 3.57 -6.82
C VAL A 152 -4.98 3.21 -7.56
N LYS A 153 -4.00 4.10 -7.53
CA LYS A 153 -2.67 3.88 -8.09
C LYS A 153 -1.85 3.04 -7.15
N VAL A 154 -1.14 2.07 -7.68
CA VAL A 154 -0.27 1.18 -6.91
C VAL A 154 1.15 1.31 -7.46
N GLN A 155 2.10 1.61 -6.59
CA GLN A 155 3.52 1.51 -6.87
C GLN A 155 3.99 0.20 -6.22
N LEU A 156 4.38 -0.78 -7.04
CA LEU A 156 4.65 -2.16 -6.59
C LEU A 156 5.85 -2.26 -5.65
N ASP A 157 6.79 -1.34 -5.74
CA ASP A 157 7.96 -1.23 -4.86
C ASP A 157 7.65 -0.60 -3.49
N VAL A 158 6.51 0.09 -3.36
CA VAL A 158 6.10 0.81 -2.14
C VAL A 158 4.91 0.18 -1.46
N ALA A 159 3.89 -0.20 -2.23
CA ALA A 159 2.65 -0.76 -1.71
C ALA A 159 2.88 -2.17 -1.15
N LYS A 160 2.28 -2.46 0.00
CA LYS A 160 2.39 -3.75 0.65
C LYS A 160 1.06 -4.47 0.64
N PHE A 161 1.08 -5.72 0.21
CA PHE A 161 -0.06 -6.62 0.21
C PHE A 161 0.09 -7.63 1.35
N TRP A 162 -1.01 -7.88 2.06
CA TRP A 162 -1.06 -8.71 3.25
C TRP A 162 -2.14 -9.78 3.09
N ARG A 163 -1.86 -10.97 3.60
CA ARG A 163 -2.85 -12.04 3.77
C ARG A 163 -3.72 -11.77 4.99
N PRO A 164 -4.87 -12.45 5.13
CA PRO A 164 -5.71 -12.35 6.31
C PRO A 164 -4.99 -12.69 7.63
N ASP A 165 -4.00 -13.59 7.57
CA ASP A 165 -3.12 -13.94 8.69
C ASP A 165 -2.05 -12.88 9.00
N LYS A 166 -2.08 -11.73 8.30
CA LYS A 166 -1.14 -10.60 8.39
C LYS A 166 0.29 -10.90 7.93
N ASN A 167 0.51 -12.00 7.24
CA ASN A 167 1.77 -12.25 6.55
C ASN A 167 1.81 -11.49 5.22
N PRO A 168 2.97 -10.92 4.84
CA PRO A 168 3.08 -10.24 3.56
C PRO A 168 3.03 -11.23 2.40
N TYR A 169 2.49 -10.79 1.28
CA TYR A 169 2.71 -11.47 0.01
C TYR A 169 4.10 -11.13 -0.51
N GLU A 170 4.84 -12.13 -0.99
CA GLU A 170 6.14 -11.93 -1.65
C GLU A 170 5.98 -11.38 -3.07
N PHE A 171 4.89 -11.74 -3.72
CA PHE A 171 4.55 -11.32 -5.07
C PHE A 171 3.17 -10.68 -5.07
N LEU A 172 2.84 -9.97 -6.14
CA LEU A 172 1.51 -9.40 -6.33
C LEU A 172 0.46 -10.52 -6.31
N PRO A 173 -0.52 -10.51 -5.37
CA PRO A 173 -1.55 -11.53 -5.30
C PRO A 173 -2.54 -11.42 -6.46
N GLU A 174 -3.30 -12.50 -6.71
CA GLU A 174 -4.46 -12.43 -7.59
C GLU A 174 -5.54 -11.55 -6.95
N LEU A 175 -5.85 -10.45 -7.61
CA LEU A 175 -6.78 -9.43 -7.08
C LEU A 175 -8.15 -9.46 -7.76
N LYS A 176 -8.30 -10.24 -8.84
CA LYS A 176 -9.56 -10.30 -9.57
C LYS A 176 -10.65 -10.98 -8.75
N GLY A 177 -11.73 -10.25 -8.50
CA GLY A 177 -12.85 -10.73 -7.69
C GLY A 177 -12.58 -10.78 -6.19
N SER A 178 -11.38 -10.40 -5.74
CA SER A 178 -11.02 -10.36 -4.34
C SER A 178 -11.63 -9.15 -3.62
N LYS A 179 -11.87 -9.30 -2.33
CA LYS A 179 -12.15 -8.20 -1.43
C LYS A 179 -10.85 -7.66 -0.85
N VAL A 180 -10.73 -6.35 -0.79
CA VAL A 180 -9.48 -5.68 -0.41
C VAL A 180 -9.74 -4.60 0.64
N ASP A 181 -9.15 -4.75 1.81
CA ASP A 181 -9.13 -3.71 2.84
C ASP A 181 -7.93 -2.80 2.59
N CYS A 182 -8.20 -1.55 2.23
CA CYS A 182 -7.20 -0.64 1.68
C CYS A 182 -6.85 0.50 2.62
N VAL A 183 -5.55 0.73 2.79
CA VAL A 183 -5.00 1.98 3.30
C VAL A 183 -4.46 2.77 2.12
N VAL A 184 -4.99 3.96 1.93
CA VAL A 184 -4.65 4.84 0.80
C VAL A 184 -4.13 6.18 1.25
N GLN A 185 -3.38 6.83 0.38
CA GLN A 185 -2.96 8.20 0.51
C GLN A 185 -3.61 9.05 -0.59
N PHE A 186 -4.28 10.14 -0.23
CA PHE A 186 -4.59 11.21 -1.17
C PHE A 186 -3.31 12.00 -1.40
N ALA A 187 -2.58 11.64 -2.45
CA ALA A 187 -1.16 11.98 -2.54
C ALA A 187 -0.91 13.38 -3.10
N LYS A 188 -1.60 13.73 -4.15
CA LYS A 188 -1.34 15.00 -4.87
C LYS A 188 -2.44 15.41 -5.83
N ILE A 189 -2.54 16.70 -6.08
CA ILE A 189 -3.24 17.25 -7.24
C ILE A 189 -2.25 17.20 -8.41
N TRP A 190 -2.62 16.55 -9.49
CA TRP A 190 -1.81 16.47 -10.71
C TRP A 190 -2.43 17.27 -11.85
N THR A 191 -1.60 17.80 -12.74
CA THR A 191 -2.04 18.53 -13.93
C THR A 191 -1.52 17.83 -15.17
N GLY A 192 -2.40 17.56 -16.12
CA GLY A 192 -2.07 17.10 -17.48
C GLY A 192 -2.27 18.21 -18.51
N VAL A 193 -2.39 17.85 -19.76
CA VAL A 193 -2.62 18.80 -20.86
C VAL A 193 -4.06 19.33 -20.78
N ASP A 194 -5.04 18.43 -20.80
CA ASP A 194 -6.46 18.79 -20.88
C ASP A 194 -7.26 18.36 -19.64
N GLN A 195 -6.61 17.70 -18.71
CA GLN A 195 -7.23 17.14 -17.50
C GLN A 195 -6.36 17.33 -16.28
N TRP A 196 -7.02 17.39 -15.12
CA TRP A 196 -6.36 17.40 -13.84
C TRP A 196 -7.22 16.67 -12.79
N GLY A 197 -6.64 16.34 -11.64
CA GLY A 197 -7.38 15.64 -10.61
C GLY A 197 -6.51 15.27 -9.41
N CYS A 198 -7.06 14.44 -8.54
CA CYS A 198 -6.35 13.89 -7.38
C CYS A 198 -5.77 12.50 -7.70
N THR A 199 -4.57 12.22 -7.23
CA THR A 199 -4.03 10.86 -7.21
C THR A 199 -4.30 10.23 -5.86
N VAL A 200 -4.96 9.07 -5.87
CA VAL A 200 -5.12 8.20 -4.71
C VAL A 200 -4.14 7.04 -4.87
N GLU A 201 -3.24 6.88 -3.92
CA GLU A 201 -2.18 5.86 -3.93
C GLU A 201 -2.42 4.80 -2.85
N LEU A 202 -2.28 3.53 -3.20
CA LEU A 202 -2.31 2.43 -2.26
C LEU A 202 -1.02 2.40 -1.43
N LYS A 203 -1.15 2.26 -0.13
CA LYS A 203 -0.02 2.04 0.79
C LYS A 203 -0.02 0.62 1.33
N HIS A 204 -1.17 0.16 1.80
CA HIS A 204 -1.36 -1.20 2.28
C HIS A 204 -2.68 -1.77 1.77
N ALA A 205 -2.68 -3.05 1.48
CA ALA A 205 -3.87 -3.81 1.14
C ALA A 205 -3.86 -5.14 1.87
N LEU A 206 -4.90 -5.44 2.64
CA LEU A 206 -5.17 -6.79 3.11
C LEU A 206 -6.13 -7.42 2.12
N VAL A 207 -5.72 -8.53 1.52
CA VAL A 207 -6.45 -9.20 0.44
C VAL A 207 -7.15 -10.42 0.99
N GLU A 208 -8.47 -10.43 0.92
CA GLU A 208 -9.28 -11.61 1.16
C GLU A 208 -9.47 -12.34 -0.17
N GLU A 209 -8.93 -13.54 -0.26
CA GLU A 209 -9.00 -14.32 -1.49
C GLU A 209 -10.46 -14.57 -1.88
N SER A 210 -10.74 -14.44 -3.16
CA SER A 210 -12.07 -14.72 -3.69
C SER A 210 -12.40 -16.20 -3.49
N SER A 211 -13.54 -16.48 -2.87
CA SER A 211 -14.10 -17.84 -2.82
C SER A 211 -14.42 -18.41 -4.22
N LEU A 212 -14.40 -17.58 -5.26
CA LEU A 212 -14.59 -17.97 -6.66
C LEU A 212 -13.38 -18.68 -7.25
N ALA A 213 -12.18 -18.55 -6.65
CA ALA A 213 -10.99 -19.29 -7.08
C ALA A 213 -11.08 -20.80 -6.77
N ALA A 214 -12.04 -21.20 -5.95
CA ALA A 214 -12.29 -22.61 -5.61
C ALA A 214 -13.33 -23.29 -6.51
N CYS A 215 -13.79 -22.66 -7.59
CA CYS A 215 -14.69 -23.29 -8.54
C CYS A 215 -13.86 -24.03 -9.60
N PRO A 216 -13.69 -25.36 -9.52
CA PRO A 216 -13.01 -26.13 -10.54
C PRO A 216 -13.98 -26.28 -11.73
N PHE A 217 -13.74 -25.53 -12.77
CA PHE A 217 -14.26 -25.81 -14.11
C PHE A 217 -13.11 -26.10 -15.07
#